data_22661983a5b07ac5cf2ca51d42bb2385
#
_entry.id   22661983a5b07ac5cf2ca51d42bb2385
#
_cell.length_a   1.000
_cell.length_b   1.000
_cell.length_c   1.000
_cell.angle_alpha   90.00
_cell.angle_beta   90.00
_cell.angle_gamma   90.00
#
_symmetry.space_group_name_H-M   'P 1'
#
loop_
_entity.id
_entity.type
_entity.pdbx_description
1 polymer ?
#
loop_
_entity_poly.entity_id
_entity_poly.type
_entity_poly.pdbx_seq_one_letter_code
_entity_poly.pdbx_strand_id
1 'polypeptide(L)'
;MAKANKVMSIPDELVMNKIYLIRGLKVMIDYDLASLYGVETRVLNQAVKRNSARFPGDFMFQLSKKEWEFLRSQIIISSGEINSSQNVMSSKKHRGVLYSPYVFTEEGVSMLSGVLKSHTAIRVHIQIIRVFAKMRQLLLTQKDILLQLQMIESKLTGHDEDIALIFQYLKQLLNPPHLPRNKVGFRRKEEE
;
A
#
# COMPACT_ATOMS: atom_id res chain seq x y z
N MET A 1 0.81 -43.00 -2.37
CA MET A 1 0.63 -41.94 -3.38
C MET A 1 0.41 -40.60 -2.64
N ALA A 2 1.44 -39.76 -2.55
CA ALA A 2 1.35 -38.48 -1.87
C ALA A 2 0.53 -37.49 -2.73
N LYS A 3 -0.60 -37.02 -2.24
CA LYS A 3 -1.37 -35.94 -2.86
C LYS A 3 -0.46 -34.70 -2.91
N ALA A 4 -0.03 -34.31 -4.10
CA ALA A 4 0.64 -33.04 -4.35
C ALA A 4 -0.31 -31.92 -3.91
N ASN A 5 -0.04 -31.34 -2.75
CA ASN A 5 -0.75 -30.16 -2.26
C ASN A 5 -0.44 -29.04 -3.25
N LYS A 6 -1.39 -28.72 -4.13
CA LYS A 6 -1.32 -27.62 -5.08
C LYS A 6 -1.12 -26.34 -4.27
N VAL A 7 0.11 -25.89 -4.20
CA VAL A 7 0.52 -24.70 -3.44
C VAL A 7 -0.16 -23.52 -4.11
N MET A 8 -1.28 -23.03 -3.56
CA MET A 8 -1.86 -21.75 -3.95
C MET A 8 -0.87 -20.66 -3.55
N SER A 9 -0.03 -20.25 -4.50
CA SER A 9 0.77 -19.04 -4.34
C SER A 9 -0.19 -17.85 -4.47
N ILE A 10 -0.13 -16.94 -3.51
CA ILE A 10 -0.89 -15.69 -3.58
C ILE A 10 -0.29 -14.87 -4.73
N PRO A 11 -1.09 -14.39 -5.71
CA PRO A 11 -0.56 -13.53 -6.78
C PRO A 11 0.09 -12.28 -6.21
N ASP A 12 1.22 -11.86 -6.80
CA ASP A 12 1.95 -10.65 -6.38
C ASP A 12 1.03 -9.40 -6.39
N GLU A 13 0.14 -9.31 -7.38
CA GLU A 13 -0.82 -8.21 -7.53
C GLU A 13 -1.77 -8.08 -6.32
N LEU A 14 -2.23 -9.21 -5.78
CA LEU A 14 -3.08 -9.18 -4.58
C LEU A 14 -2.34 -8.64 -3.36
N VAL A 15 -1.05 -8.89 -3.26
CA VAL A 15 -0.21 -8.35 -2.18
C VAL A 15 0.08 -6.87 -2.45
N MET A 16 0.43 -6.50 -3.69
CA MET A 16 0.72 -5.12 -4.08
C MET A 16 -0.46 -4.18 -3.79
N ASN A 17 -1.69 -4.62 -4.09
CA ASN A 17 -2.91 -3.85 -3.85
C ASN A 17 -3.22 -3.62 -2.36
N LYS A 18 -2.50 -4.29 -1.47
CA LYS A 18 -2.61 -4.15 0.00
C LYS A 18 -1.44 -3.40 0.62
N ILE A 19 -0.57 -2.81 -0.21
CA ILE A 19 0.53 -1.95 0.23
C ILE A 19 0.13 -0.51 -0.06
N TYR A 20 0.09 0.30 0.98
CA TYR A 20 -0.32 1.71 0.94
C TYR A 20 0.87 2.62 1.20
N LEU A 21 0.82 3.85 0.70
CA LEU A 21 1.81 4.89 1.00
C LEU A 21 1.26 5.84 2.05
N ILE A 22 1.82 5.80 3.26
CA ILE A 22 1.39 6.63 4.40
C ILE A 22 2.64 7.25 5.04
N ARG A 23 2.62 8.56 5.25
CA ARG A 23 3.79 9.32 5.78
C ARG A 23 5.07 9.10 4.97
N GLY A 24 4.96 8.85 3.65
CA GLY A 24 6.10 8.51 2.80
C GLY A 24 6.63 7.09 2.96
N LEU A 25 6.03 6.26 3.83
CA LEU A 25 6.39 4.87 4.06
C LEU A 25 5.42 3.92 3.35
N LYS A 26 5.94 2.84 2.79
CA LYS A 26 5.13 1.73 2.29
C LYS A 26 4.71 0.86 3.46
N VAL A 27 3.42 0.72 3.68
CA VAL A 27 2.87 0.02 4.83
C VAL A 27 1.74 -0.92 4.42
N MET A 28 1.49 -1.92 5.24
CA MET A 28 0.31 -2.79 5.16
C MET A 28 -0.54 -2.64 6.42
N ILE A 29 -1.86 -2.71 6.25
CA ILE A 29 -2.82 -2.57 7.34
C ILE A 29 -3.01 -3.90 8.07
N ASP A 30 -3.28 -3.88 9.36
CA ASP A 30 -3.44 -5.06 10.22
C ASP A 30 -4.50 -6.05 9.73
N TYR A 31 -5.64 -5.58 9.23
CA TYR A 31 -6.69 -6.45 8.72
C TYR A 31 -6.33 -7.09 7.37
N ASP A 32 -5.58 -6.40 6.50
CA ASP A 32 -5.09 -6.95 5.25
C ASP A 32 -4.05 -8.03 5.50
N LEU A 33 -3.11 -7.77 6.40
CA LEU A 33 -2.13 -8.76 6.87
C LEU A 33 -2.82 -9.98 7.46
N ALA A 34 -3.79 -9.77 8.36
CA ALA A 34 -4.55 -10.84 8.97
C ALA A 34 -5.27 -11.71 7.92
N SER A 35 -5.90 -11.08 6.93
CA SER A 35 -6.54 -11.75 5.80
C SER A 35 -5.54 -12.59 4.99
N LEU A 36 -4.38 -12.04 4.65
CA LEU A 36 -3.33 -12.76 3.92
C LEU A 36 -2.77 -13.95 4.72
N TYR A 37 -2.58 -13.78 6.03
CA TYR A 37 -2.12 -14.84 6.91
C TYR A 37 -3.20 -15.89 7.26
N GLY A 38 -4.45 -15.62 6.90
CA GLY A 38 -5.58 -16.50 7.23
C GLY A 38 -5.91 -16.53 8.72
N VAL A 39 -5.74 -15.42 9.42
CA VAL A 39 -6.03 -15.27 10.84
C VAL A 39 -6.98 -14.11 11.09
N GLU A 40 -7.65 -14.10 12.23
CA GLU A 40 -8.44 -12.93 12.63
C GLU A 40 -7.52 -11.75 12.98
N THR A 41 -7.93 -10.52 12.63
CA THR A 41 -7.18 -9.28 12.96
C THR A 41 -6.94 -9.15 14.47
N ARG A 42 -7.90 -9.59 15.28
CA ARG A 42 -7.76 -9.60 16.73
C ARG A 42 -6.63 -10.51 17.21
N VAL A 43 -6.50 -11.69 16.59
CA VAL A 43 -5.44 -12.67 16.92
C VAL A 43 -4.07 -12.09 16.54
N LEU A 44 -3.96 -11.50 15.33
CA LEU A 44 -2.75 -10.82 14.89
C LEU A 44 -2.35 -9.73 15.90
N ASN A 45 -3.26 -8.80 16.18
CA ASN A 45 -2.97 -7.66 17.06
C ASN A 45 -2.64 -8.11 18.51
N GLN A 46 -3.27 -9.18 18.99
CA GLN A 46 -2.93 -9.75 20.29
C GLN A 46 -1.53 -10.36 20.31
N ALA A 47 -1.14 -11.06 19.23
CA ALA A 47 0.18 -11.63 19.11
C ALA A 47 1.26 -10.53 19.03
N VAL A 48 1.01 -9.45 18.29
CA VAL A 48 1.88 -8.27 18.22
C VAL A 48 2.00 -7.61 19.60
N LYS A 49 0.89 -7.40 20.31
CA LYS A 49 0.88 -6.80 21.65
C LYS A 49 1.71 -7.60 22.66
N ARG A 50 1.65 -8.93 22.58
CA ARG A 50 2.47 -9.82 23.46
C ARG A 50 3.97 -9.76 23.14
N ASN A 51 4.32 -9.27 21.96
CA ASN A 51 5.70 -9.14 21.46
C ASN A 51 6.06 -7.68 21.15
N SER A 52 5.48 -6.73 21.88
CA SER A 52 5.57 -5.28 21.61
C SER A 52 7.01 -4.76 21.48
N ALA A 53 7.97 -5.33 22.22
CA ALA A 53 9.39 -4.98 22.14
C ALA A 53 10.00 -5.20 20.74
N ARG A 54 9.36 -6.00 19.87
CA ARG A 54 9.78 -6.25 18.50
C ARG A 54 9.22 -5.25 17.48
N PHE A 55 8.29 -4.40 17.91
CA PHE A 55 7.57 -3.46 17.04
C PHE A 55 7.73 -2.03 17.55
N PRO A 56 8.93 -1.44 17.39
CA PRO A 56 9.13 -0.03 17.67
C PRO A 56 8.28 0.84 16.74
N GLY A 57 8.18 2.15 17.02
CA GLY A 57 7.28 3.06 16.33
C GLY A 57 7.56 3.27 14.84
N ASP A 58 8.77 2.98 14.38
CA ASP A 58 9.19 2.96 12.97
C ASP A 58 8.80 1.66 12.23
N PHE A 59 8.54 0.55 12.95
CA PHE A 59 8.10 -0.72 12.38
C PHE A 59 6.58 -0.83 12.35
N MET A 60 5.90 -0.27 13.35
CA MET A 60 4.45 -0.31 13.45
C MET A 60 3.93 0.97 14.12
N PHE A 61 2.88 1.53 13.58
CA PHE A 61 2.18 2.66 14.20
C PHE A 61 0.67 2.59 13.96
N GLN A 62 -0.07 3.32 14.77
CA GLN A 62 -1.51 3.45 14.60
C GLN A 62 -1.83 4.67 13.74
N LEU A 63 -2.77 4.52 12.80
CA LEU A 63 -3.23 5.66 12.01
C LEU A 63 -4.02 6.63 12.87
N SER A 64 -3.87 7.91 12.59
CA SER A 64 -4.81 8.92 13.09
C SER A 64 -6.16 8.77 12.40
N LYS A 65 -7.22 9.32 12.99
CA LYS A 65 -8.56 9.31 12.38
C LYS A 65 -8.57 9.92 10.99
N LYS A 66 -7.88 11.04 10.80
CA LYS A 66 -7.77 11.73 9.50
C LYS A 66 -7.07 10.88 8.45
N GLU A 67 -5.96 10.24 8.79
CA GLU A 67 -5.23 9.34 7.87
C GLU A 67 -6.09 8.14 7.50
N TRP A 68 -6.81 7.58 8.47
CA TRP A 68 -7.69 6.44 8.22
C TRP A 68 -8.88 6.81 7.31
N GLU A 69 -9.54 7.92 7.55
CA GLU A 69 -10.63 8.41 6.71
C GLU A 69 -10.15 8.68 5.28
N PHE A 70 -8.99 9.32 5.13
CA PHE A 70 -8.38 9.57 3.82
C PHE A 70 -8.06 8.27 3.08
N LEU A 71 -7.39 7.33 3.73
CA LEU A 71 -7.04 6.04 3.13
C LEU A 71 -8.29 5.24 2.74
N ARG A 72 -9.30 5.21 3.61
CA ARG A 72 -10.56 4.54 3.35
C ARG A 72 -11.27 5.11 2.11
N SER A 73 -11.26 6.43 1.92
CA SER A 73 -11.83 7.05 0.73
C SER A 73 -11.12 6.60 -0.55
N GLN A 74 -9.79 6.45 -0.52
CA GLN A 74 -9.02 5.96 -1.65
C GLN A 74 -9.30 4.49 -1.97
N ILE A 75 -9.42 3.64 -0.96
CA ILE A 75 -9.73 2.21 -1.13
C ILE A 75 -11.11 2.05 -1.79
N ILE A 76 -12.12 2.81 -1.36
CA ILE A 76 -13.47 2.76 -1.94
C ILE A 76 -13.46 3.18 -3.41
N ILE A 77 -12.71 4.22 -3.76
CA ILE A 77 -12.60 4.70 -5.14
C ILE A 77 -11.88 3.69 -6.03
N SER A 78 -10.79 3.08 -5.55
CA SER A 78 -9.98 2.14 -6.33
C SER A 78 -10.65 0.79 -6.56
N SER A 79 -11.52 0.35 -5.65
CA SER A 79 -12.25 -0.92 -5.78
C SER A 79 -13.43 -0.86 -6.74
N GLY A 80 -13.80 0.30 -7.26
CA GLY A 80 -14.97 0.48 -8.15
C GLY A 80 -16.31 0.15 -7.48
N GLU A 81 -16.30 -0.19 -6.22
CA GLU A 81 -17.47 -0.60 -5.45
C GLU A 81 -18.10 0.60 -4.74
N ILE A 82 -18.87 1.39 -5.49
CA ILE A 82 -19.73 2.43 -4.92
C ILE A 82 -20.75 1.83 -3.92
N ASN A 83 -20.95 0.50 -3.95
CA ASN A 83 -21.96 -0.20 -3.14
C ASN A 83 -21.43 -1.13 -2.05
N SER A 84 -20.14 -1.26 -1.83
CA SER A 84 -19.62 -2.22 -0.84
C SER A 84 -19.19 -1.61 0.50
N SER A 85 -19.87 -0.55 0.93
CA SER A 85 -19.85 -0.20 2.38
C SER A 85 -20.26 -1.38 3.28
N GLN A 86 -20.73 -2.48 2.71
CA GLN A 86 -21.12 -3.69 3.45
C GLN A 86 -20.00 -4.73 3.57
N ASN A 87 -19.09 -4.92 2.60
CA ASN A 87 -18.12 -6.01 2.63
C ASN A 87 -16.78 -5.69 3.34
N VAL A 88 -16.34 -4.45 3.36
CA VAL A 88 -15.22 -4.00 4.23
C VAL A 88 -15.63 -4.07 5.71
N MET A 89 -16.91 -4.25 5.98
CA MET A 89 -17.53 -4.32 7.31
C MET A 89 -17.95 -5.72 7.73
N SER A 90 -17.48 -6.80 7.12
CA SER A 90 -17.79 -8.17 7.58
C SER A 90 -17.28 -8.48 9.01
N SER A 91 -16.56 -7.55 9.61
CA SER A 91 -16.24 -7.57 11.04
C SER A 91 -17.10 -6.58 11.84
N LYS A 92 -18.32 -6.31 11.37
CA LYS A 92 -19.24 -5.25 11.86
C LYS A 92 -19.69 -5.38 13.29
N LYS A 93 -19.53 -6.51 13.94
CA LYS A 93 -20.20 -6.72 15.23
C LYS A 93 -19.50 -6.10 16.42
N HIS A 94 -18.21 -5.67 16.34
CA HIS A 94 -17.48 -5.21 17.53
C HIS A 94 -16.43 -4.10 17.35
N ARG A 95 -16.23 -3.52 16.17
CA ARG A 95 -15.35 -2.35 16.00
C ARG A 95 -16.16 -1.19 15.44
N GLY A 96 -16.59 -0.32 16.34
CA GLY A 96 -17.23 0.93 15.94
C GLY A 96 -16.34 1.73 14.98
N VAL A 97 -16.94 2.61 14.20
CA VAL A 97 -16.35 3.55 13.21
C VAL A 97 -15.12 4.34 13.74
N LEU A 98 -14.78 4.19 15.01
CA LEU A 98 -13.80 4.95 15.79
C LEU A 98 -12.41 4.30 15.92
N TYR A 99 -12.21 3.03 15.49
CA TYR A 99 -10.92 2.39 15.70
C TYR A 99 -10.01 2.56 14.49
N SER A 100 -8.97 3.37 14.65
CA SER A 100 -7.90 3.50 13.67
C SER A 100 -7.05 2.23 13.65
N PRO A 101 -6.80 1.61 12.47
CA PRO A 101 -6.03 0.38 12.36
C PRO A 101 -4.54 0.63 12.66
N TYR A 102 -3.85 -0.45 12.98
CA TYR A 102 -2.39 -0.48 12.96
C TYR A 102 -1.89 -0.72 11.55
N VAL A 103 -0.75 -0.11 11.24
CA VAL A 103 -0.03 -0.32 9.99
C VAL A 103 1.40 -0.76 10.28
N PHE A 104 1.93 -1.59 9.39
CA PHE A 104 3.23 -2.22 9.50
C PHE A 104 4.07 -1.84 8.29
N THR A 105 5.29 -1.35 8.52
CA THR A 105 6.29 -1.16 7.48
C THR A 105 6.83 -2.52 7.00
N GLU A 106 7.72 -2.53 6.01
CA GLU A 106 8.39 -3.75 5.57
C GLU A 106 9.11 -4.45 6.72
N GLU A 107 9.79 -3.68 7.57
CA GLU A 107 10.49 -4.16 8.76
C GLU A 107 9.50 -4.71 9.79
N GLY A 108 8.37 -4.04 9.99
CA GLY A 108 7.30 -4.51 10.87
C GLY A 108 6.69 -5.82 10.38
N VAL A 109 6.43 -5.93 9.08
CA VAL A 109 6.00 -7.20 8.47
C VAL A 109 7.05 -8.27 8.67
N SER A 110 8.34 -7.96 8.50
CA SER A 110 9.45 -8.92 8.71
C SER A 110 9.47 -9.47 10.14
N MET A 111 9.16 -8.64 11.14
CA MET A 111 9.05 -9.07 12.53
C MET A 111 7.88 -10.02 12.79
N LEU A 112 6.79 -9.93 12.01
CA LEU A 112 5.64 -10.85 12.14
C LEU A 112 6.01 -12.32 11.88
N SER A 113 7.06 -12.60 11.11
CA SER A 113 7.53 -13.97 10.86
C SER A 113 7.92 -14.72 12.14
N GLY A 114 8.47 -14.00 13.12
CA GLY A 114 8.83 -14.55 14.40
C GLY A 114 7.64 -14.74 15.37
N VAL A 115 6.50 -14.14 15.05
CA VAL A 115 5.30 -14.13 15.89
C VAL A 115 4.25 -15.12 15.39
N LEU A 116 4.11 -15.26 14.06
CA LEU A 116 3.16 -16.15 13.39
C LEU A 116 3.90 -17.39 12.88
N LYS A 117 3.74 -18.52 13.57
CA LYS A 117 4.54 -19.74 13.33
C LYS A 117 3.87 -20.78 12.42
N SER A 118 2.70 -20.49 11.82
CA SER A 118 2.04 -21.47 10.95
C SER A 118 2.75 -21.59 9.59
N HIS A 119 2.75 -22.80 8.99
CA HIS A 119 3.31 -23.00 7.65
C HIS A 119 2.70 -22.06 6.60
N THR A 120 1.43 -21.73 6.71
CA THR A 120 0.76 -20.76 5.84
C THR A 120 1.32 -19.38 6.05
N ALA A 121 1.49 -18.94 7.31
CA ALA A 121 2.05 -17.64 7.62
C ALA A 121 3.49 -17.50 7.08
N ILE A 122 4.32 -18.53 7.20
CA ILE A 122 5.69 -18.50 6.68
C ILE A 122 5.70 -18.28 5.16
N ARG A 123 4.87 -19.00 4.40
CA ARG A 123 4.78 -18.86 2.93
C ARG A 123 4.29 -17.48 2.51
N VAL A 124 3.21 -17.02 3.12
CA VAL A 124 2.65 -15.69 2.87
C VAL A 124 3.68 -14.61 3.20
N HIS A 125 4.37 -14.76 4.30
CA HIS A 125 5.43 -13.83 4.71
C HIS A 125 6.53 -13.73 3.65
N ILE A 126 7.07 -14.85 3.16
CA ILE A 126 8.07 -14.86 2.09
C ILE A 126 7.55 -14.14 0.84
N GLN A 127 6.28 -14.35 0.48
CA GLN A 127 5.66 -13.69 -0.66
C GLN A 127 5.57 -12.17 -0.46
N ILE A 128 5.11 -11.72 0.70
CA ILE A 128 5.01 -10.28 1.02
C ILE A 128 6.39 -9.62 0.93
N ILE A 129 7.43 -10.21 1.54
CA ILE A 129 8.79 -9.65 1.50
C ILE A 129 9.34 -9.60 0.07
N ARG A 130 9.07 -10.61 -0.75
CA ARG A 130 9.44 -10.58 -2.17
C ARG A 130 8.76 -9.45 -2.93
N VAL A 131 7.50 -9.17 -2.64
CA VAL A 131 6.77 -8.06 -3.26
C VAL A 131 7.35 -6.72 -2.83
N PHE A 132 7.65 -6.51 -1.55
CA PHE A 132 8.33 -5.30 -1.09
C PHE A 132 9.68 -5.11 -1.78
N ALA A 133 10.49 -6.18 -1.89
CA ALA A 133 11.78 -6.13 -2.57
C ALA A 133 11.64 -5.76 -4.06
N LYS A 134 10.66 -6.34 -4.78
CA LYS A 134 10.36 -5.99 -6.17
C LYS A 134 9.95 -4.52 -6.31
N MET A 135 9.06 -4.03 -5.44
CA MET A 135 8.61 -2.63 -5.45
C MET A 135 9.78 -1.67 -5.20
N ARG A 136 10.72 -2.03 -4.34
CA ARG A 136 11.93 -1.22 -4.09
C ARG A 136 12.83 -1.19 -5.32
N GLN A 137 13.04 -2.33 -5.95
CA GLN A 137 13.85 -2.42 -7.17
C GLN A 137 13.26 -1.59 -8.31
N LEU A 138 11.95 -1.62 -8.51
CA LEU A 138 11.27 -0.80 -9.54
C LEU A 138 11.49 0.69 -9.31
N LEU A 139 11.43 1.16 -8.06
CA LEU A 139 11.68 2.57 -7.73
C LEU A 139 13.14 2.98 -8.01
N LEU A 140 14.10 2.11 -7.72
CA LEU A 140 15.52 2.37 -8.03
C LEU A 140 15.72 2.47 -9.52
N THR A 141 15.16 1.54 -10.31
CA THR A 141 15.23 1.57 -11.77
C THR A 141 14.62 2.84 -12.36
N GLN A 142 13.46 3.28 -11.86
CA GLN A 142 12.85 4.55 -12.31
C GLN A 142 13.74 5.76 -12.01
N LYS A 143 14.38 5.78 -10.84
CA LYS A 143 15.31 6.85 -10.47
C LYS A 143 16.54 6.89 -11.40
N ASP A 144 17.09 5.71 -11.73
CA ASP A 144 18.22 5.61 -12.66
C ASP A 144 17.85 6.08 -14.06
N ILE A 145 16.64 5.75 -14.57
CA ILE A 145 16.13 6.22 -15.84
C ILE A 145 16.00 7.76 -15.84
N LEU A 146 15.47 8.34 -14.77
CA LEU A 146 15.36 9.79 -14.64
C LEU A 146 16.73 10.48 -14.66
N LEU A 147 17.73 9.93 -13.98
CA LEU A 147 19.10 10.43 -14.00
C LEU A 147 19.72 10.34 -15.40
N GLN A 148 19.50 9.23 -16.12
CA GLN A 148 19.96 9.07 -17.49
C GLN A 148 19.29 10.07 -18.43
N LEU A 149 17.97 10.31 -18.28
CA LEU A 149 17.27 11.34 -19.04
C LEU A 149 17.83 12.74 -18.78
N GLN A 150 18.12 13.09 -17.54
CA GLN A 150 18.75 14.36 -17.19
C GLN A 150 20.15 14.52 -17.82
N MET A 151 20.95 13.43 -17.83
CA MET A 151 22.27 13.46 -18.48
C MET A 151 22.17 13.60 -20.00
N ILE A 152 21.18 12.97 -20.65
CA ILE A 152 20.93 13.12 -22.08
C ILE A 152 20.48 14.55 -22.38
N GLU A 153 19.55 15.09 -21.60
CA GLU A 153 19.07 16.46 -21.72
C GLU A 153 20.21 17.48 -21.60
N SER A 154 21.11 17.31 -20.63
CA SER A 154 22.29 18.18 -20.48
C SER A 154 23.28 18.12 -21.65
N LYS A 155 23.35 16.98 -22.36
CA LYS A 155 24.17 16.83 -23.56
C LYS A 155 23.50 17.40 -24.82
N LEU A 156 22.17 17.55 -24.79
CA LEU A 156 21.38 18.06 -25.91
C LEU A 156 21.13 19.57 -25.86
N THR A 157 21.66 20.28 -24.85
CA THR A 157 21.55 21.76 -24.72
C THR A 157 22.19 22.57 -25.88
N GLY A 158 22.16 22.06 -27.09
CA GLY A 158 22.56 22.74 -28.33
C GLY A 158 21.67 22.40 -29.52
N HIS A 159 20.61 21.58 -29.31
CA HIS A 159 19.72 21.17 -30.39
C HIS A 159 18.25 21.45 -30.05
N ASP A 160 17.66 22.25 -30.89
CA ASP A 160 16.26 22.55 -31.16
C ASP A 160 15.20 22.43 -30.02
N GLU A 161 14.38 23.48 -29.93
CA GLU A 161 13.25 23.65 -29.00
C GLU A 161 12.27 22.46 -29.02
N ASP A 162 12.14 21.77 -30.15
CA ASP A 162 11.26 20.60 -30.29
C ASP A 162 11.73 19.39 -29.49
N ILE A 163 13.04 19.18 -29.35
CA ILE A 163 13.61 18.10 -28.56
C ILE A 163 13.40 18.38 -27.07
N ALA A 164 13.55 19.61 -26.63
CA ALA A 164 13.27 20.01 -25.25
C ALA A 164 11.79 19.75 -24.86
N LEU A 165 10.88 19.97 -25.78
CA LEU A 165 9.45 19.74 -25.63
C LEU A 165 9.16 18.24 -25.44
N ILE A 166 9.78 17.37 -26.22
CA ILE A 166 9.66 15.91 -26.10
C ILE A 166 10.16 15.44 -24.74
N PHE A 167 11.28 15.96 -24.26
CA PHE A 167 11.80 15.62 -22.92
C PHE A 167 10.89 16.10 -21.81
N GLN A 168 10.24 17.25 -21.96
CA GLN A 168 9.25 17.74 -21.02
C GLN A 168 8.04 16.81 -20.93
N TYR A 169 7.53 16.33 -22.06
CA TYR A 169 6.44 15.35 -22.09
C TYR A 169 6.85 14.01 -21.48
N LEU A 170 8.05 13.51 -21.73
CA LEU A 170 8.58 12.28 -21.13
C LEU A 170 8.71 12.42 -19.61
N LYS A 171 9.18 13.55 -19.10
CA LYS A 171 9.24 13.82 -17.66
C LYS A 171 7.85 13.87 -17.04
N GLN A 172 6.86 14.47 -17.70
CA GLN A 172 5.48 14.48 -17.23
C GLN A 172 4.87 13.07 -17.19
N LEU A 173 5.22 12.22 -18.13
CA LEU A 173 4.74 10.84 -18.21
C LEU A 173 5.33 9.98 -17.10
N LEU A 174 6.59 10.20 -16.75
CA LEU A 174 7.32 9.48 -15.69
C LEU A 174 6.98 10.01 -14.28
N ASN A 175 6.65 11.30 -14.16
CA ASN A 175 6.18 11.93 -12.94
C ASN A 175 4.83 12.62 -13.22
N PRO A 176 3.72 11.88 -13.33
CA PRO A 176 2.43 12.49 -13.55
C PRO A 176 2.13 13.46 -12.39
N PRO A 177 1.82 14.74 -12.69
CA PRO A 177 1.46 15.69 -11.66
C PRO A 177 0.25 15.14 -10.89
N HIS A 178 0.36 15.08 -9.59
CA HIS A 178 -0.79 14.82 -8.73
C HIS A 178 -1.76 15.99 -8.88
N LEU A 179 -2.63 15.91 -9.89
CA LEU A 179 -3.70 16.88 -10.04
C LEU A 179 -4.54 16.89 -8.78
N PRO A 180 -4.69 18.03 -8.10
CA PRO A 180 -5.63 18.14 -7.01
C PRO A 180 -7.01 17.78 -7.57
N ARG A 181 -7.63 16.74 -7.05
CA ARG A 181 -8.96 16.32 -7.46
C ARG A 181 -9.92 17.48 -7.21
N ASN A 182 -10.63 17.91 -8.26
CA ASN A 182 -11.67 18.90 -8.12
C ASN A 182 -12.68 18.44 -7.07
N LYS A 183 -12.93 19.29 -6.08
CA LYS A 183 -14.00 19.07 -5.11
C LYS A 183 -15.32 19.08 -5.88
N VAL A 184 -15.90 17.92 -6.13
CA VAL A 184 -17.26 17.78 -6.65
C VAL A 184 -18.19 18.04 -5.48
N GLY A 185 -18.50 19.31 -5.25
CA GLY A 185 -19.49 19.75 -4.29
C GLY A 185 -20.70 20.26 -5.03
N PHE A 186 -21.86 19.63 -4.85
CA PHE A 186 -23.13 20.19 -5.25
C PHE A 186 -23.37 21.46 -4.46
N ARG A 187 -23.42 22.63 -5.12
CA ARG A 187 -23.98 23.85 -4.53
C ARG A 187 -25.50 23.65 -4.41
N ARG A 188 -26.02 23.58 -3.19
CA ARG A 188 -27.43 23.80 -2.97
C ARG A 188 -27.76 25.23 -3.40
N LYS A 189 -28.73 25.39 -4.32
CA LYS A 189 -29.36 26.67 -4.56
C LYS A 189 -30.17 26.99 -3.29
N GLU A 190 -29.87 28.11 -2.65
CA GLU A 190 -30.77 28.73 -1.69
C GLU A 190 -31.90 29.31 -2.51
N GLU A 191 -33.13 28.84 -2.23
CA GLU A 191 -34.37 29.45 -2.73
C GLU A 191 -34.65 30.69 -1.91
N GLU A 192 -34.95 31.79 -2.62
CA GLU A 192 -35.54 33.00 -2.06
C GLU A 192 -36.97 32.72 -1.59
#